data_a9196a9723859c379fd84abf36cc0e18
#
_entry.id   a9196a9723859c379fd84abf36cc0e18
#
_cell.length_a   1.000
_cell.length_b   1.000
_cell.length_c   1.000
_cell.angle_alpha   90.00
_cell.angle_beta   90.00
_cell.angle_gamma   90.00
#
_symmetry.space_group_name_H-M   'P 1'
#
loop_
_entity.id
_entity.type
_entity.pdbx_description
1 polymer ?
#
loop_
_entity_poly.entity_id
_entity_poly.type
_entity_poly.pdbx_seq_one_letter_code
_entity_poly.pdbx_strand_id
1 'polypeptide(L)'
;MEIKAIICDADDTLWSNEPLFRNAEQHCFEILKEYGTPEWLNAELYRTETDNMEELGYGAKAFILSMIETAVRVSGGKISAEKILQLEQTGRAILRNPATPLDGVEETLTSLRQTGRYELAILTKGELLDQNNKIDRSGLRKYFDYVDVVNEKTPEVYSELCARLEIRPEEMVMVGNSFKSDIDPVLKIGGKGVYIPSPMTWQHEIVEEYEHPGLYRADSFRELPGILEMIQNKTK
;
A
#
# COMPACT_ATOMS: atom_id res chain seq x y z
N MET A 1 -7.11 -20.55 -19.64
CA MET A 1 -6.48 -19.20 -19.82
C MET A 1 -5.21 -19.19 -18.99
N GLU A 2 -4.11 -18.73 -19.54
CA GLU A 2 -2.80 -18.73 -18.85
C GLU A 2 -2.55 -17.38 -18.17
N ILE A 3 -2.10 -17.40 -16.92
CA ILE A 3 -1.63 -16.17 -16.24
C ILE A 3 -0.25 -15.86 -16.77
N LYS A 4 -0.03 -14.61 -17.19
CA LYS A 4 1.24 -14.11 -17.73
C LYS A 4 1.94 -13.14 -16.81
N ALA A 5 1.17 -12.35 -16.02
CA ALA A 5 1.75 -11.37 -15.11
C ALA A 5 1.18 -11.48 -13.71
N ILE A 6 2.05 -11.26 -12.73
CA ILE A 6 1.72 -11.12 -11.32
C ILE A 6 2.13 -9.71 -10.90
N ILE A 7 1.16 -8.92 -10.49
CA ILE A 7 1.34 -7.57 -10.02
C ILE A 7 1.24 -7.59 -8.49
N CYS A 8 2.21 -7.04 -7.81
CA CYS A 8 2.22 -6.96 -6.36
C CYS A 8 2.06 -5.51 -5.90
N ASP A 9 1.18 -5.27 -4.96
CA ASP A 9 1.30 -4.12 -4.11
C ASP A 9 2.55 -4.22 -3.24
N ALA A 10 2.97 -3.11 -2.61
CA ALA A 10 4.21 -3.07 -1.85
C ALA A 10 3.98 -2.95 -0.34
N ASP A 11 3.44 -1.82 0.12
CA ASP A 11 3.25 -1.52 1.53
C ASP A 11 2.17 -2.44 2.15
N ASP A 12 2.50 -3.11 3.25
CA ASP A 12 1.66 -4.09 3.95
C ASP A 12 1.29 -5.35 3.14
N THR A 13 1.92 -5.50 1.95
CA THR A 13 1.86 -6.71 1.11
C THR A 13 3.23 -7.39 1.03
N LEU A 14 4.28 -6.65 0.69
CA LEU A 14 5.66 -7.16 0.60
C LEU A 14 6.47 -6.88 1.87
N TRP A 15 6.20 -5.78 2.57
CA TRP A 15 6.80 -5.38 3.86
C TRP A 15 5.79 -4.61 4.69
N SER A 16 6.01 -4.55 6.01
CA SER A 16 5.14 -3.83 6.94
C SER A 16 5.36 -2.32 6.84
N ASN A 17 4.28 -1.55 6.80
CA ASN A 17 4.29 -0.09 6.69
C ASN A 17 3.29 0.61 7.63
N GLU A 18 2.03 0.18 7.68
CA GLU A 18 0.97 0.80 8.48
C GLU A 18 1.30 0.94 9.98
N PRO A 19 1.98 -0.02 10.65
CA PRO A 19 2.38 0.14 12.04
C PRO A 19 3.27 1.36 12.31
N LEU A 20 4.04 1.84 11.33
CA LEU A 20 4.87 3.03 11.47
C LEU A 20 4.03 4.31 11.48
N PHE A 21 3.00 4.37 10.65
CA PHE A 21 2.04 5.47 10.64
C PHE A 21 1.25 5.50 11.95
N ARG A 22 0.74 4.36 12.42
CA ARG A 22 0.05 4.25 13.73
C ARG A 22 0.90 4.71 14.90
N ASN A 23 2.17 4.32 14.93
CA ASN A 23 3.10 4.77 15.96
C ASN A 23 3.31 6.29 15.88
N ALA A 24 3.41 6.86 14.68
CA ALA A 24 3.57 8.29 14.48
C ALA A 24 2.30 9.06 14.89
N GLU A 25 1.11 8.55 14.58
CA GLU A 25 -0.18 9.10 15.06
C GLU A 25 -0.23 9.15 16.59
N GLN A 26 0.07 8.03 17.25
CA GLN A 26 0.07 7.96 18.71
C GLN A 26 1.04 8.97 19.31
N HIS A 27 2.24 9.10 18.73
CA HIS A 27 3.23 10.08 19.18
C HIS A 27 2.75 11.52 18.95
N CYS A 28 2.10 11.79 17.81
CA CYS A 28 1.46 13.07 17.52
C CYS A 28 0.41 13.42 18.59
N PHE A 29 -0.45 12.47 18.95
CA PHE A 29 -1.48 12.69 19.97
C PHE A 29 -0.88 12.93 21.36
N GLU A 30 0.21 12.27 21.72
CA GLU A 30 0.94 12.55 22.97
C GLU A 30 1.52 13.97 22.99
N ILE A 31 2.09 14.44 21.88
CA ILE A 31 2.61 15.82 21.76
C ILE A 31 1.47 16.85 21.91
N LEU A 32 0.28 16.51 21.39
CA LEU A 32 -0.89 17.41 21.33
C LEU A 32 -1.89 17.22 22.48
N LYS A 33 -1.65 16.33 23.44
CA LYS A 33 -2.59 15.94 24.51
C LYS A 33 -3.16 17.08 25.36
N GLU A 34 -2.47 18.23 25.43
CA GLU A 34 -2.96 19.42 26.13
C GLU A 34 -4.08 20.15 25.36
N TYR A 35 -4.24 19.86 24.06
CA TYR A 35 -5.21 20.54 23.19
C TYR A 35 -6.50 19.73 22.95
N GLY A 36 -6.49 18.41 23.24
CA GLY A 36 -7.68 17.57 23.06
C GLY A 36 -7.48 16.12 23.48
N THR A 37 -8.58 15.35 23.44
CA THR A 37 -8.51 13.89 23.66
C THR A 37 -7.93 13.17 22.42
N PRO A 38 -7.35 11.97 22.61
CA PRO A 38 -6.82 11.19 21.46
C PRO A 38 -7.85 10.97 20.37
N GLU A 39 -9.10 10.67 20.71
CA GLU A 39 -10.18 10.42 19.75
C GLU A 39 -10.52 11.67 18.93
N TRP A 40 -10.56 12.83 19.58
CA TRP A 40 -10.80 14.11 18.91
C TRP A 40 -9.62 14.50 18.03
N LEU A 41 -8.38 14.34 18.52
CA LEU A 41 -7.16 14.62 17.75
C LEU A 41 -7.07 13.71 16.52
N ASN A 42 -7.44 12.43 16.65
CA ASN A 42 -7.53 11.50 15.52
C ASN A 42 -8.52 11.98 14.47
N ALA A 43 -9.72 12.40 14.89
CA ALA A 43 -10.73 12.92 13.96
C ALA A 43 -10.25 14.19 13.24
N GLU A 44 -9.54 15.09 13.95
CA GLU A 44 -8.98 16.30 13.38
C GLU A 44 -7.83 16.01 12.39
N LEU A 45 -6.96 15.04 12.71
CA LEU A 45 -5.89 14.61 11.82
C LEU A 45 -6.48 13.95 10.56
N TYR A 46 -7.41 13.00 10.73
CA TYR A 46 -8.09 12.34 9.62
C TYR A 46 -8.77 13.34 8.66
N ARG A 47 -9.44 14.38 9.21
CA ARG A 47 -10.02 15.43 8.40
C ARG A 47 -8.95 16.18 7.60
N THR A 48 -7.84 16.56 8.24
CA THR A 48 -6.75 17.28 7.58
C THR A 48 -6.11 16.44 6.48
N GLU A 49 -5.89 15.14 6.72
CA GLU A 49 -5.39 14.22 5.69
C GLU A 49 -6.35 14.13 4.50
N THR A 50 -7.66 14.02 4.78
CA THR A 50 -8.69 13.97 3.74
C THR A 50 -8.69 15.25 2.89
N ASP A 51 -8.63 16.41 3.54
CA ASP A 51 -8.62 17.73 2.85
C ASP A 51 -7.33 17.91 2.01
N ASN A 52 -6.20 17.38 2.49
CA ASN A 52 -4.90 17.51 1.83
C ASN A 52 -4.66 16.47 0.73
N MET A 53 -5.48 15.42 0.65
CA MET A 53 -5.21 14.27 -0.22
C MET A 53 -5.18 14.63 -1.71
N GLU A 54 -6.04 15.55 -2.14
CA GLU A 54 -6.10 16.00 -3.54
C GLU A 54 -4.83 16.75 -3.97
N GLU A 55 -4.27 17.59 -3.08
CA GLU A 55 -3.11 18.44 -3.42
C GLU A 55 -1.77 17.78 -3.08
N LEU A 56 -1.68 17.06 -1.96
CA LEU A 56 -0.44 16.48 -1.45
C LEU A 56 -0.26 15.00 -1.80
N GLY A 57 -1.33 14.34 -2.23
CA GLY A 57 -1.32 12.89 -2.51
C GLY A 57 -1.13 12.05 -1.24
N TYR A 58 -0.52 10.88 -1.43
CA TYR A 58 -0.30 9.87 -0.40
C TYR A 58 1.15 9.83 0.06
N GLY A 59 1.38 9.27 1.26
CA GLY A 59 2.69 8.93 1.77
C GLY A 59 3.17 9.81 2.93
N ALA A 60 4.35 9.48 3.44
CA ALA A 60 4.88 10.04 4.69
C ALA A 60 5.04 11.57 4.67
N LYS A 61 5.36 12.18 3.52
CA LYS A 61 5.52 13.65 3.43
C LYS A 61 4.18 14.37 3.55
N ALA A 62 3.13 13.89 2.87
CA ALA A 62 1.78 14.41 3.01
C ALA A 62 1.28 14.26 4.45
N PHE A 63 1.53 13.11 5.08
CA PHE A 63 1.20 12.83 6.47
C PHE A 63 1.91 13.78 7.44
N ILE A 64 3.23 14.06 7.26
CA ILE A 64 3.99 15.03 8.07
C ILE A 64 3.35 16.41 7.99
N LEU A 65 3.01 16.87 6.80
CA LEU A 65 2.36 18.17 6.60
C LEU A 65 0.99 18.20 7.28
N SER A 66 0.20 17.16 7.16
CA SER A 66 -1.11 17.05 7.82
C SER A 66 -1.01 17.03 9.35
N MET A 67 -0.01 16.35 9.93
CA MET A 67 0.26 16.40 11.36
C MET A 67 0.62 17.84 11.83
N ILE A 68 1.48 18.53 11.10
CA ILE A 68 1.91 19.90 11.42
C ILE A 68 0.72 20.87 11.31
N GLU A 69 -0.05 20.79 10.23
CA GLU A 69 -1.24 21.62 10.04
C GLU A 69 -2.28 21.39 11.13
N THR A 70 -2.58 20.12 11.43
CA THR A 70 -3.47 19.75 12.53
C THR A 70 -2.99 20.37 13.85
N ALA A 71 -1.71 20.24 14.15
CA ALA A 71 -1.11 20.78 15.39
C ALA A 71 -1.25 22.30 15.50
N VAL A 72 -0.99 23.02 14.43
CA VAL A 72 -1.18 24.48 14.39
C VAL A 72 -2.65 24.85 14.60
N ARG A 73 -3.55 24.15 13.93
CA ARG A 73 -4.99 24.43 13.99
C ARG A 73 -5.58 24.12 15.37
N VAL A 74 -5.34 22.94 15.94
CA VAL A 74 -5.93 22.54 17.22
C VAL A 74 -5.37 23.33 18.39
N SER A 75 -4.14 23.85 18.28
CA SER A 75 -3.53 24.73 19.29
C SER A 75 -3.94 26.20 19.14
N GLY A 76 -4.71 26.57 18.10
CA GLY A 76 -5.00 27.97 17.77
C GLY A 76 -3.74 28.78 17.47
N GLY A 77 -2.74 28.16 16.84
CA GLY A 77 -1.45 28.75 16.51
C GLY A 77 -0.49 28.90 17.71
N LYS A 78 -0.78 28.25 18.84
CA LYS A 78 0.02 28.39 20.09
C LYS A 78 1.05 27.26 20.27
N ILE A 79 1.08 26.29 19.39
CA ILE A 79 2.07 25.20 19.47
C ILE A 79 3.49 25.77 19.34
N SER A 80 4.42 25.25 20.15
CA SER A 80 5.81 25.70 20.10
C SER A 80 6.54 25.16 18.88
N ALA A 81 7.55 25.90 18.40
CA ALA A 81 8.42 25.47 17.31
C ALA A 81 9.14 24.14 17.65
N GLU A 82 9.44 23.90 18.92
CA GLU A 82 10.02 22.63 19.38
C GLU A 82 9.07 21.44 19.13
N LYS A 83 7.78 21.58 19.47
CA LYS A 83 6.76 20.54 19.23
C LYS A 83 6.54 20.32 17.73
N ILE A 84 6.55 21.36 16.92
CA ILE A 84 6.51 21.24 15.45
C ILE A 84 7.69 20.41 14.93
N LEU A 85 8.90 20.70 15.44
CA LEU A 85 10.09 19.93 15.05
C LEU A 85 9.99 18.46 15.50
N GLN A 86 9.42 18.18 16.67
CA GLN A 86 9.17 16.82 17.13
C GLN A 86 8.20 16.07 16.21
N LEU A 87 7.11 16.70 15.77
CA LEU A 87 6.17 16.13 14.80
C LEU A 87 6.85 15.81 13.47
N GLU A 88 7.65 16.74 12.95
CA GLU A 88 8.42 16.53 11.73
C GLU A 88 9.38 15.34 11.86
N GLN A 89 10.11 15.25 12.96
CA GLN A 89 11.03 14.13 13.22
C GLN A 89 10.30 12.79 13.37
N THR A 90 9.13 12.80 14.01
CA THR A 90 8.27 11.62 14.12
C THR A 90 7.87 11.09 12.75
N GLY A 91 7.39 11.96 11.87
CA GLY A 91 7.04 11.56 10.51
C GLY A 91 8.25 11.14 9.66
N ARG A 92 9.43 11.78 9.85
CA ARG A 92 10.67 11.34 9.18
C ARG A 92 11.09 9.93 9.52
N ALA A 93 10.70 9.39 10.68
CA ALA A 93 10.97 8.00 11.02
C ALA A 93 10.31 7.03 10.03
N ILE A 94 9.13 7.38 9.51
CA ILE A 94 8.43 6.59 8.48
C ILE A 94 9.28 6.49 7.21
N LEU A 95 9.88 7.61 6.75
CA LEU A 95 10.74 7.64 5.57
C LEU A 95 12.02 6.76 5.71
N ARG A 96 12.34 6.33 6.92
CA ARG A 96 13.48 5.45 7.22
C ARG A 96 13.07 3.98 7.36
N ASN A 97 11.83 3.63 7.01
CA ASN A 97 11.36 2.25 7.01
C ASN A 97 12.40 1.36 6.32
N PRO A 98 12.93 0.33 6.99
CA PRO A 98 13.89 -0.60 6.37
C PRO A 98 13.25 -1.43 5.27
N ALA A 99 11.90 -1.45 5.18
CA ALA A 99 11.13 -2.26 4.25
C ALA A 99 11.54 -3.74 4.28
N THR A 100 11.73 -4.26 5.50
CA THR A 100 12.07 -5.68 5.68
C THR A 100 10.94 -6.55 5.13
N PRO A 101 11.21 -7.48 4.20
CA PRO A 101 10.22 -8.34 3.63
C PRO A 101 9.42 -9.11 4.69
N LEU A 102 8.11 -9.22 4.47
CA LEU A 102 7.25 -10.08 5.31
C LEU A 102 7.64 -11.55 5.12
N ASP A 103 7.26 -12.36 6.12
CA ASP A 103 7.57 -13.78 6.11
C ASP A 103 7.03 -14.49 4.87
N GLY A 104 7.89 -15.24 4.19
CA GLY A 104 7.57 -15.99 2.97
C GLY A 104 7.58 -15.19 1.67
N VAL A 105 7.72 -13.86 1.70
CA VAL A 105 7.73 -13.03 0.48
C VAL A 105 8.93 -13.36 -0.40
N GLU A 106 10.14 -13.32 0.14
CA GLU A 106 11.36 -13.51 -0.67
C GLU A 106 11.45 -14.93 -1.21
N GLU A 107 11.09 -15.94 -0.43
CA GLU A 107 11.07 -17.34 -0.86
C GLU A 107 10.05 -17.57 -1.98
N THR A 108 8.86 -16.97 -1.85
CA THR A 108 7.80 -17.09 -2.86
C THR A 108 8.20 -16.40 -4.16
N LEU A 109 8.73 -15.17 -4.11
CA LEU A 109 9.23 -14.47 -5.29
C LEU A 109 10.36 -15.22 -5.97
N THR A 110 11.29 -15.81 -5.19
CA THR A 110 12.36 -16.65 -5.71
C THR A 110 11.80 -17.85 -6.49
N SER A 111 10.82 -18.55 -5.91
CA SER A 111 10.16 -19.68 -6.55
C SER A 111 9.45 -19.27 -7.84
N LEU A 112 8.71 -18.16 -7.83
CA LEU A 112 8.01 -17.64 -9.01
C LEU A 112 8.99 -17.31 -10.14
N ARG A 113 10.10 -16.63 -9.83
CA ARG A 113 11.17 -16.30 -10.82
C ARG A 113 11.80 -17.54 -11.43
N GLN A 114 12.02 -18.61 -10.64
CA GLN A 114 12.59 -19.86 -11.13
C GLN A 114 11.68 -20.57 -12.14
N THR A 115 10.37 -20.34 -12.10
CA THR A 115 9.46 -20.90 -13.10
C THR A 115 9.66 -20.32 -14.50
N GLY A 116 10.15 -19.08 -14.61
CA GLY A 116 10.26 -18.33 -15.86
C GLY A 116 8.93 -18.07 -16.59
N ARG A 117 7.78 -18.22 -15.89
CA ARG A 117 6.46 -18.20 -16.52
C ARG A 117 5.75 -16.86 -16.44
N TYR A 118 6.18 -15.97 -15.53
CA TYR A 118 5.45 -14.76 -15.20
C TYR A 118 6.32 -13.54 -15.33
N GLU A 119 5.77 -12.48 -15.90
CA GLU A 119 6.25 -11.13 -15.66
C GLU A 119 5.87 -10.72 -14.24
N LEU A 120 6.82 -10.23 -13.46
CA LEU A 120 6.58 -9.76 -12.10
C LEU A 120 6.67 -8.24 -12.07
N ALA A 121 5.63 -7.59 -11.55
CA ALA A 121 5.59 -6.14 -11.43
C ALA A 121 5.20 -5.67 -10.02
N ILE A 122 5.70 -4.52 -9.61
CA ILE A 122 5.19 -3.75 -8.49
C ILE A 122 4.29 -2.65 -9.02
N LEU A 123 3.09 -2.51 -8.46
CA LEU A 123 2.24 -1.34 -8.61
C LEU A 123 1.87 -0.85 -7.22
N THR A 124 2.41 0.30 -6.81
CA THR A 124 2.24 0.84 -5.46
C THR A 124 1.78 2.29 -5.49
N LYS A 125 0.97 2.70 -4.50
CA LYS A 125 0.61 4.11 -4.29
C LYS A 125 1.64 4.80 -3.42
N GLY A 126 1.84 6.09 -3.65
CA GLY A 126 2.65 6.92 -2.79
C GLY A 126 3.59 7.87 -3.52
N GLU A 127 4.53 8.41 -2.78
CA GLU A 127 5.51 9.34 -3.31
C GLU A 127 6.66 8.58 -3.99
N LEU A 128 6.98 8.98 -5.21
CA LEU A 128 7.90 8.27 -6.10
C LEU A 128 9.26 7.97 -5.45
N LEU A 129 9.88 8.97 -4.79
CA LEU A 129 11.19 8.81 -4.17
C LEU A 129 11.13 7.86 -2.96
N ASP A 130 10.09 7.98 -2.13
CA ASP A 130 9.96 7.14 -0.95
C ASP A 130 9.71 5.69 -1.31
N GLN A 131 8.79 5.44 -2.26
CA GLN A 131 8.50 4.07 -2.71
C GLN A 131 9.73 3.41 -3.35
N ASN A 132 10.44 4.12 -4.24
CA ASN A 132 11.67 3.59 -4.82
C ASN A 132 12.73 3.29 -3.75
N ASN A 133 12.90 4.16 -2.75
CA ASN A 133 13.84 3.93 -1.65
C ASN A 133 13.45 2.70 -0.80
N LYS A 134 12.16 2.48 -0.54
CA LYS A 134 11.67 1.27 0.17
C LYS A 134 11.94 0.01 -0.65
N ILE A 135 11.61 0.03 -1.95
CA ILE A 135 11.85 -1.10 -2.86
C ILE A 135 13.35 -1.44 -2.91
N ASP A 136 14.23 -0.45 -2.94
CA ASP A 136 15.68 -0.69 -2.97
C ASP A 136 16.19 -1.24 -1.63
N ARG A 137 15.74 -0.66 -0.50
CA ARG A 137 16.12 -1.13 0.84
C ARG A 137 15.62 -2.54 1.14
N SER A 138 14.44 -2.92 0.63
CA SER A 138 13.90 -4.28 0.81
C SER A 138 14.76 -5.37 0.15
N GLY A 139 15.60 -5.01 -0.84
CA GLY A 139 16.34 -5.96 -1.64
C GLY A 139 15.47 -6.76 -2.63
N LEU A 140 14.19 -6.45 -2.73
CA LEU A 140 13.26 -7.19 -3.58
C LEU A 140 13.23 -6.73 -5.04
N ARG A 141 13.77 -5.55 -5.37
CA ARG A 141 13.80 -5.03 -6.76
C ARG A 141 14.30 -6.05 -7.79
N LYS A 142 15.27 -6.89 -7.44
CA LYS A 142 15.84 -7.92 -8.29
C LYS A 142 14.85 -8.98 -8.81
N TYR A 143 13.68 -9.09 -8.17
CA TYR A 143 12.64 -10.06 -8.56
C TYR A 143 11.64 -9.49 -9.56
N PHE A 144 11.58 -8.17 -9.75
CA PHE A 144 10.56 -7.50 -10.54
C PHE A 144 11.10 -6.98 -11.85
N ASP A 145 10.35 -7.21 -12.92
CA ASP A 145 10.65 -6.72 -14.27
C ASP A 145 10.21 -5.27 -14.43
N TYR A 146 9.13 -4.88 -13.73
CA TYR A 146 8.53 -3.54 -13.76
C TYR A 146 8.24 -3.01 -12.37
N VAL A 147 8.37 -1.70 -12.20
CA VAL A 147 8.01 -0.97 -10.98
C VAL A 147 7.29 0.30 -11.37
N ASP A 148 6.05 0.42 -10.91
CA ASP A 148 5.23 1.60 -11.08
C ASP A 148 4.83 2.18 -9.73
N VAL A 149 5.01 3.49 -9.60
CA VAL A 149 4.51 4.26 -8.47
C VAL A 149 3.45 5.22 -8.99
N VAL A 150 2.24 5.09 -8.48
CA VAL A 150 1.07 5.83 -8.95
C VAL A 150 0.41 6.62 -7.83
N ASN A 151 -0.36 7.65 -8.19
CA ASN A 151 -1.15 8.39 -7.21
C ASN A 151 -2.38 7.60 -6.77
N GLU A 152 -3.07 6.93 -7.71
CA GLU A 152 -4.24 6.11 -7.46
C GLU A 152 -4.19 4.81 -8.27
N LYS A 153 -4.76 3.74 -7.74
CA LYS A 153 -4.90 2.44 -8.40
C LYS A 153 -6.34 2.32 -8.94
N THR A 154 -6.59 2.93 -10.09
CA THR A 154 -7.90 2.88 -10.74
C THR A 154 -7.96 1.77 -11.80
N PRO A 155 -9.16 1.37 -12.27
CA PRO A 155 -9.31 0.43 -13.39
C PRO A 155 -8.51 0.85 -14.63
N GLU A 156 -8.41 2.15 -14.91
CA GLU A 156 -7.66 2.72 -16.04
C GLU A 156 -6.16 2.47 -15.88
N VAL A 157 -5.61 2.72 -14.68
CA VAL A 157 -4.19 2.47 -14.35
C VAL A 157 -3.83 1.00 -14.56
N TYR A 158 -4.68 0.08 -14.11
CA TYR A 158 -4.46 -1.35 -14.34
C TYR A 158 -4.58 -1.72 -15.83
N SER A 159 -5.50 -1.10 -16.56
CA SER A 159 -5.64 -1.32 -18.01
C SER A 159 -4.42 -0.81 -18.78
N GLU A 160 -3.87 0.35 -18.40
CA GLU A 160 -2.63 0.90 -18.94
C GLU A 160 -1.42 0.01 -18.64
N LEU A 161 -1.34 -0.54 -17.42
CA LEU A 161 -0.30 -1.50 -17.05
C LEU A 161 -0.40 -2.76 -17.91
N CYS A 162 -1.60 -3.32 -18.09
CA CYS A 162 -1.80 -4.46 -18.99
C CYS A 162 -1.34 -4.18 -20.41
N ALA A 163 -1.67 -2.99 -20.93
CA ALA A 163 -1.24 -2.58 -22.28
C ALA A 163 0.30 -2.49 -22.40
N ARG A 164 0.98 -1.97 -21.37
CA ARG A 164 2.46 -1.90 -21.34
C ARG A 164 3.13 -3.26 -21.24
N LEU A 165 2.48 -4.21 -20.53
CA LEU A 165 2.95 -5.60 -20.41
C LEU A 165 2.51 -6.47 -21.61
N GLU A 166 1.80 -5.91 -22.58
CA GLU A 166 1.25 -6.62 -23.75
C GLU A 166 0.39 -7.84 -23.38
N ILE A 167 -0.41 -7.70 -22.30
CA ILE A 167 -1.30 -8.75 -21.81
C ILE A 167 -2.75 -8.25 -21.76
N ARG A 168 -3.70 -9.19 -21.68
CA ARG A 168 -5.10 -8.90 -21.37
C ARG A 168 -5.33 -8.88 -19.87
N PRO A 169 -6.33 -8.13 -19.36
CA PRO A 169 -6.64 -8.11 -17.93
C PRO A 169 -6.84 -9.49 -17.32
N GLU A 170 -7.47 -10.43 -18.05
CA GLU A 170 -7.71 -11.80 -17.58
C GLU A 170 -6.43 -12.64 -17.41
N GLU A 171 -5.32 -12.19 -18.01
CA GLU A 171 -4.00 -12.84 -17.91
C GLU A 171 -3.16 -12.30 -16.75
N MET A 172 -3.72 -11.33 -15.98
CA MET A 172 -3.11 -10.71 -14.82
C MET A 172 -3.67 -11.25 -13.50
N VAL A 173 -2.81 -11.35 -12.51
CA VAL A 173 -3.17 -11.51 -11.09
C VAL A 173 -2.58 -10.33 -10.31
N MET A 174 -3.42 -9.59 -9.59
CA MET A 174 -3.00 -8.60 -8.60
C MET A 174 -2.97 -9.24 -7.21
N VAL A 175 -1.91 -9.01 -6.47
CA VAL A 175 -1.73 -9.46 -5.09
C VAL A 175 -1.58 -8.23 -4.20
N GLY A 176 -2.46 -8.08 -3.22
CA GLY A 176 -2.42 -6.90 -2.35
C GLY A 176 -3.29 -7.02 -1.11
N ASN A 177 -3.11 -6.07 -0.20
CA ASN A 177 -3.78 -6.00 1.10
C ASN A 177 -4.96 -5.03 1.14
N SER A 178 -5.17 -4.21 0.12
CA SER A 178 -6.29 -3.28 0.04
C SER A 178 -7.37 -3.78 -0.91
N PHE A 179 -8.58 -4.03 -0.35
CA PHE A 179 -9.70 -4.39 -1.21
C PHE A 179 -10.06 -3.25 -2.17
N LYS A 180 -10.01 -2.00 -1.68
CA LYS A 180 -10.33 -0.79 -2.44
C LYS A 180 -9.36 -0.55 -3.60
N SER A 181 -8.06 -0.64 -3.34
CA SER A 181 -7.02 -0.21 -4.27
C SER A 181 -6.46 -1.36 -5.12
N ASP A 182 -6.37 -2.58 -4.56
CA ASP A 182 -5.72 -3.69 -5.24
C ASP A 182 -6.73 -4.64 -5.88
N ILE A 183 -7.86 -4.86 -5.22
CA ILE A 183 -8.78 -5.93 -5.61
C ILE A 183 -9.92 -5.41 -6.48
N ASP A 184 -10.72 -4.48 -5.98
CA ASP A 184 -11.91 -3.97 -6.67
C ASP A 184 -11.61 -3.44 -8.09
N PRO A 185 -10.56 -2.60 -8.31
CA PRO A 185 -10.29 -2.09 -9.66
C PRO A 185 -9.89 -3.18 -10.65
N VAL A 186 -9.15 -4.19 -10.18
CA VAL A 186 -8.71 -5.31 -11.03
C VAL A 186 -9.87 -6.21 -11.41
N LEU A 187 -10.78 -6.50 -10.47
CA LEU A 187 -11.97 -7.29 -10.73
C LEU A 187 -12.89 -6.59 -11.76
N LYS A 188 -13.01 -5.28 -11.69
CA LYS A 188 -13.80 -4.46 -12.63
C LYS A 188 -13.33 -4.55 -14.07
N ILE A 189 -12.06 -4.78 -14.32
CA ILE A 189 -11.51 -4.94 -15.68
C ILE A 189 -11.39 -6.40 -16.11
N GLY A 190 -11.86 -7.36 -15.29
CA GLY A 190 -11.82 -8.79 -15.60
C GLY A 190 -10.54 -9.50 -15.19
N GLY A 191 -9.64 -8.84 -14.48
CA GLY A 191 -8.46 -9.44 -13.86
C GLY A 191 -8.80 -10.32 -12.66
N LYS A 192 -7.79 -10.82 -11.99
CA LYS A 192 -7.93 -11.63 -10.77
C LYS A 192 -7.19 -10.98 -9.62
N GLY A 193 -7.82 -10.96 -8.44
CA GLY A 193 -7.26 -10.43 -7.22
C GLY A 193 -6.95 -11.55 -6.22
N VAL A 194 -5.75 -11.55 -5.67
CA VAL A 194 -5.38 -12.31 -4.47
C VAL A 194 -5.29 -11.34 -3.32
N TYR A 195 -6.30 -11.37 -2.48
CA TYR A 195 -6.44 -10.48 -1.33
C TYR A 195 -5.78 -11.10 -0.10
N ILE A 196 -4.79 -10.41 0.45
CA ILE A 196 -4.07 -10.79 1.68
C ILE A 196 -4.33 -9.67 2.69
N PRO A 197 -5.42 -9.74 3.47
CA PRO A 197 -5.79 -8.65 4.37
C PRO A 197 -4.71 -8.41 5.43
N SER A 198 -4.28 -7.16 5.58
CA SER A 198 -3.40 -6.75 6.67
C SER A 198 -4.18 -6.69 8.00
N PRO A 199 -3.58 -7.08 9.15
CA PRO A 199 -4.19 -6.89 10.46
C PRO A 199 -4.51 -5.42 10.79
N MET A 200 -3.80 -4.49 10.14
CA MET A 200 -4.01 -3.05 10.25
C MET A 200 -4.29 -2.51 8.84
N THR A 201 -5.47 -1.94 8.66
CA THR A 201 -5.85 -1.29 7.41
C THR A 201 -5.96 0.21 7.65
N TRP A 202 -5.36 0.99 6.77
CA TRP A 202 -5.50 2.44 6.78
C TRP A 202 -6.96 2.85 6.62
N GLN A 203 -7.44 3.80 7.43
CA GLN A 203 -8.85 4.15 7.50
C GLN A 203 -9.44 4.57 6.16
N HIS A 204 -8.67 5.22 5.30
CA HIS A 204 -9.08 5.63 3.95
C HIS A 204 -9.20 4.47 2.94
N GLU A 205 -8.66 3.27 3.26
CA GLU A 205 -8.75 2.06 2.44
C GLU A 205 -9.89 1.12 2.87
N ILE A 206 -10.61 1.43 3.95
CA ILE A 206 -11.72 0.61 4.43
C ILE A 206 -12.94 0.81 3.54
N VAL A 207 -13.39 -0.28 2.92
CA VAL A 207 -14.60 -0.34 2.09
C VAL A 207 -15.38 -1.62 2.37
N GLU A 208 -16.63 -1.69 1.91
CA GLU A 208 -17.40 -2.92 1.92
C GLU A 208 -16.82 -3.91 0.91
N GLU A 209 -16.46 -5.11 1.38
CA GLU A 209 -15.96 -6.19 0.55
C GLU A 209 -17.11 -6.99 -0.05
N TYR A 210 -16.88 -7.59 -1.21
CA TYR A 210 -17.87 -8.43 -1.89
C TYR A 210 -17.23 -9.69 -2.48
N GLU A 211 -18.03 -10.73 -2.73
CA GLU A 211 -17.57 -11.95 -3.37
C GLU A 211 -17.60 -11.84 -4.90
N HIS A 212 -16.55 -12.34 -5.53
CA HIS A 212 -16.41 -12.31 -6.99
C HIS A 212 -15.67 -13.56 -7.48
N PRO A 213 -16.01 -14.14 -8.67
CA PRO A 213 -15.34 -15.32 -9.20
C PRO A 213 -13.83 -15.16 -9.44
N GLY A 214 -13.36 -13.93 -9.65
CA GLY A 214 -11.94 -13.57 -9.80
C GLY A 214 -11.25 -13.21 -8.49
N LEU A 215 -11.96 -13.20 -7.35
CA LEU A 215 -11.40 -12.96 -6.02
C LEU A 215 -10.89 -14.25 -5.40
N TYR A 216 -9.66 -14.23 -4.92
CA TYR A 216 -9.03 -15.27 -4.12
C TYR A 216 -8.53 -14.63 -2.82
N ARG A 217 -8.67 -15.35 -1.70
CA ARG A 217 -8.20 -14.89 -0.39
C ARG A 217 -7.04 -15.76 0.05
N ALA A 218 -6.06 -15.16 0.71
CA ALA A 218 -4.94 -15.84 1.32
C ALA A 218 -4.64 -15.22 2.69
N ASP A 219 -4.12 -16.00 3.59
CA ASP A 219 -3.65 -15.53 4.91
C ASP A 219 -2.20 -15.03 4.85
N SER A 220 -1.46 -15.41 3.82
CA SER A 220 -0.07 -15.01 3.64
C SER A 220 0.39 -15.08 2.17
N PHE A 221 1.47 -14.37 1.87
CA PHE A 221 2.10 -14.40 0.55
C PHE A 221 2.63 -15.81 0.16
N ARG A 222 2.89 -16.68 1.12
CA ARG A 222 3.31 -18.09 0.90
C ARG A 222 2.29 -18.90 0.14
N GLU A 223 1.01 -18.55 0.21
CA GLU A 223 -0.07 -19.31 -0.45
C GLU A 223 -0.21 -19.01 -1.94
N LEU A 224 0.42 -17.91 -2.41
CA LEU A 224 0.30 -17.44 -3.78
C LEU A 224 0.59 -18.53 -4.84
N PRO A 225 1.64 -19.38 -4.75
CA PRO A 225 1.87 -20.42 -5.76
C PRO A 225 0.71 -21.40 -5.89
N GLY A 226 0.14 -21.85 -4.76
CA GLY A 226 -1.01 -22.74 -4.75
C GLY A 226 -2.28 -22.12 -5.35
N ILE A 227 -2.48 -20.81 -5.08
CA ILE A 227 -3.60 -20.05 -5.66
C ILE A 227 -3.44 -19.92 -7.18
N LEU A 228 -2.23 -19.64 -7.66
CA LEU A 228 -1.94 -19.56 -9.10
C LEU A 228 -2.22 -20.88 -9.81
N GLU A 229 -1.89 -22.02 -9.20
CA GLU A 229 -2.24 -23.35 -9.71
C GLU A 229 -3.75 -23.55 -9.76
N MET A 230 -4.49 -23.17 -8.72
CA MET A 230 -5.96 -23.26 -8.71
C MET A 230 -6.58 -22.41 -9.82
N ILE A 231 -6.10 -21.18 -10.04
CA ILE A 231 -6.56 -20.28 -11.11
C ILE A 231 -6.39 -20.95 -12.48
N GLN A 232 -5.22 -21.52 -12.73
CA GLN A 232 -4.91 -22.15 -14.02
C GLN A 232 -5.71 -23.42 -14.26
N ASN A 233 -5.98 -24.21 -13.23
CA ASN A 233 -6.76 -25.44 -13.34
C ASN A 233 -8.26 -25.20 -13.57
N LYS A 234 -8.83 -24.12 -13.03
CA LYS A 234 -10.23 -23.73 -13.30
C LYS A 234 -10.48 -23.28 -14.74
N THR A 235 -9.43 -23.02 -15.49
CA THR A 235 -9.53 -22.44 -16.84
C THR A 235 -9.24 -23.48 -17.94
N LYS A 236 -8.95 -24.73 -17.57
CA LYS A 236 -8.88 -25.89 -18.45
C LYS A 236 -10.24 -26.57 -18.54
#